data_56849a52d6673dae376c0d66fc37fa7b
#
_entry.id   56849a52d6673dae376c0d66fc37fa7b
#
_cell.length_a   1.000
_cell.length_b   1.000
_cell.length_c   1.000
_cell.angle_alpha   90.00
_cell.angle_beta   90.00
_cell.angle_gamma   90.00
#
_symmetry.space_group_name_H-M   'P 1'
#
loop_
_entity.id
_entity.type
_entity.pdbx_description
1 polymer ?
#
loop_
_entity_poly.entity_id
_entity_poly.type
_entity_poly.pdbx_seq_one_letter_code
_entity_poly.pdbx_strand_id
1 'polypeptide(L)'
;VGNGGTAKAACYALNQLNIPCNIYCRNKERASKTLKNFVINNFVESMTLNNDCSLVIICVPPRVNINYDNLKPNTCVINMAYVGKNVKLIDREDLNIVEGFTILYKQAFYQYKLWNNIRSIDEENIEEFYRIAMNLF
;
A
#
# COMPACT_ATOMS: atom_id res chain seq x y z
N VAL A 1 -0.92 -6.47 3.96
CA VAL A 1 -0.56 -7.83 3.51
C VAL A 1 0.91 -7.89 3.14
N GLY A 2 1.66 -8.88 3.65
CA GLY A 2 3.09 -9.05 3.41
C GLY A 2 3.98 -8.62 4.57
N ASN A 3 5.30 -8.90 4.46
CA ASN A 3 6.29 -8.63 5.51
C ASN A 3 7.65 -8.16 4.96
N GLY A 4 7.68 -7.64 3.74
CA GLY A 4 8.86 -7.08 3.09
C GLY A 4 9.16 -5.63 3.48
N GLY A 5 10.05 -4.96 2.71
CA GLY A 5 10.41 -3.54 2.92
C GLY A 5 9.21 -2.60 2.86
N THR A 6 8.35 -2.76 1.86
CA THR A 6 7.12 -1.96 1.70
C THR A 6 6.17 -2.15 2.89
N ALA A 7 6.03 -3.39 3.41
CA ALA A 7 5.22 -3.64 4.59
C ALA A 7 5.79 -2.94 5.84
N LYS A 8 7.12 -2.86 5.99
CA LYS A 8 7.75 -2.08 7.07
C LYS A 8 7.39 -0.60 6.99
N ALA A 9 7.44 -0.02 5.80
CA ALA A 9 7.07 1.39 5.59
C ALA A 9 5.59 1.62 5.92
N ALA A 10 4.70 0.72 5.49
CA ALA A 10 3.28 0.78 5.83
C ALA A 10 3.04 0.65 7.35
N CYS A 11 3.69 -0.30 8.02
CA CYS A 11 3.60 -0.44 9.48
C CYS A 11 4.12 0.82 10.21
N TYR A 12 5.22 1.40 9.74
CA TYR A 12 5.73 2.64 10.29
C TYR A 12 4.69 3.77 10.19
N ALA A 13 4.12 3.98 9.02
CA ALA A 13 3.11 5.01 8.82
C ALA A 13 1.87 4.79 9.71
N LEU A 14 1.34 3.57 9.77
CA LEU A 14 0.20 3.23 10.62
C LEU A 14 0.51 3.44 12.10
N ASN A 15 1.71 3.06 12.57
CA ASN A 15 2.10 3.27 13.96
C ASN A 15 2.24 4.77 14.30
N GLN A 16 2.78 5.60 13.38
CA GLN A 16 2.83 7.06 13.58
C GLN A 16 1.44 7.70 13.71
N LEU A 17 0.45 7.11 13.05
CA LEU A 17 -0.95 7.56 13.11
C LEU A 17 -1.75 6.88 14.23
N ASN A 18 -1.13 6.03 15.06
CA ASN A 18 -1.78 5.22 16.09
C ASN A 18 -2.92 4.34 15.53
N ILE A 19 -2.80 3.89 14.28
CA ILE A 19 -3.78 3.01 13.64
C ILE A 19 -3.38 1.55 13.91
N PRO A 20 -4.23 0.78 14.60
CA PRO A 20 -3.96 -0.63 14.86
C PRO A 20 -3.95 -1.44 13.56
N CYS A 21 -3.04 -2.40 13.42
CA CYS A 21 -2.96 -3.22 12.22
C CYS A 21 -2.77 -4.71 12.50
N ASN A 22 -3.31 -5.51 11.59
CA ASN A 22 -3.06 -6.95 11.50
C ASN A 22 -2.19 -7.24 10.28
N ILE A 23 -1.32 -8.22 10.36
CA ILE A 23 -0.45 -8.64 9.26
C ILE A 23 -0.92 -9.97 8.70
N TYR A 24 -1.35 -9.97 7.44
CA TYR A 24 -1.63 -11.18 6.66
C TYR A 24 -0.37 -11.61 5.93
N CYS A 25 0.05 -12.85 6.12
CA CYS A 25 1.32 -13.35 5.60
C CYS A 25 1.28 -14.87 5.37
N ARG A 26 2.22 -15.37 4.58
CA ARG A 26 2.36 -16.82 4.31
C ARG A 26 3.12 -17.58 5.40
N ASN A 27 3.87 -16.87 6.25
CA ASN A 27 4.65 -17.44 7.34
C ASN A 27 4.68 -16.46 8.51
N LYS A 28 3.94 -16.79 9.55
CA LYS A 28 3.76 -15.97 10.75
C LYS A 28 5.05 -15.76 11.53
N GLU A 29 5.86 -16.80 11.67
CA GLU A 29 7.13 -16.73 12.42
C GLU A 29 8.10 -15.76 11.74
N ARG A 30 8.27 -15.87 10.42
CA ARG A 30 9.11 -14.96 9.65
C ARG A 30 8.59 -13.52 9.71
N ALA A 31 7.27 -13.33 9.61
CA ALA A 31 6.66 -12.01 9.66
C ALA A 31 6.88 -11.33 11.02
N SER A 32 6.67 -12.06 12.12
CA SER A 32 6.88 -11.54 13.48
C SER A 32 8.34 -11.14 13.73
N LYS A 33 9.30 -11.92 13.26
CA LYS A 33 10.73 -11.58 13.34
C LYS A 33 11.07 -10.33 12.51
N THR A 34 10.52 -10.23 11.30
CA THR A 34 10.81 -9.13 10.36
C THR A 34 10.22 -7.80 10.83
N LEU A 35 9.05 -7.84 11.45
CA LEU A 35 8.26 -6.68 11.86
C LEU A 35 8.27 -6.44 13.39
N LYS A 36 9.22 -7.04 14.11
CA LYS A 36 9.31 -7.02 15.59
C LYS A 36 9.35 -5.62 16.22
N ASN A 37 9.76 -4.61 15.47
CA ASN A 37 9.90 -3.23 15.95
C ASN A 37 8.61 -2.40 15.77
N PHE A 38 7.54 -2.98 15.25
CA PHE A 38 6.27 -2.30 15.02
C PHE A 38 5.18 -2.81 15.96
N VAL A 39 4.25 -1.93 16.32
CA VAL A 39 3.06 -2.29 17.07
C VAL A 39 2.08 -2.96 16.11
N ILE A 40 1.86 -4.25 16.30
CA ILE A 40 1.01 -5.10 15.45
C ILE A 40 0.09 -5.89 16.38
N ASN A 41 -1.21 -5.82 16.12
CA ASN A 41 -2.21 -6.50 16.94
C ASN A 41 -2.16 -8.01 16.72
N ASN A 42 -2.06 -8.45 15.47
CA ASN A 42 -2.06 -9.88 15.16
C ASN A 42 -1.31 -10.19 13.87
N PHE A 43 -0.73 -11.40 13.81
CA PHE A 43 -0.17 -12.01 12.61
C PHE A 43 -1.08 -13.17 12.18
N VAL A 44 -1.66 -13.05 11.00
CA VAL A 44 -2.58 -14.03 10.42
C VAL A 44 -1.88 -14.78 9.30
N GLU A 45 -1.72 -16.09 9.45
CA GLU A 45 -1.12 -16.93 8.42
C GLU A 45 -2.19 -17.34 7.39
N SER A 46 -2.57 -16.36 6.56
CA SER A 46 -3.58 -16.49 5.52
C SER A 46 -3.38 -15.44 4.43
N MET A 47 -3.85 -15.74 3.23
CA MET A 47 -4.03 -14.80 2.12
C MET A 47 -5.51 -14.53 1.82
N THR A 48 -6.44 -15.06 2.61
CA THR A 48 -7.85 -14.68 2.60
C THR A 48 -8.06 -13.57 3.62
N LEU A 49 -8.52 -12.42 3.17
CA LEU A 49 -8.72 -11.25 4.01
C LEU A 49 -10.07 -11.31 4.72
N ASN A 50 -10.11 -10.83 5.96
CA ASN A 50 -11.34 -10.75 6.75
C ASN A 50 -12.14 -9.49 6.42
N ASN A 51 -13.43 -9.50 6.79
CA ASN A 51 -14.34 -8.37 6.62
C ASN A 51 -14.20 -7.27 7.70
N ASP A 52 -13.28 -7.40 8.65
CA ASP A 52 -13.16 -6.50 9.81
C ASP A 52 -12.27 -5.27 9.55
N CYS A 53 -11.66 -5.19 8.37
CA CYS A 53 -10.78 -4.07 8.02
C CYS A 53 -11.48 -3.05 7.13
N SER A 54 -11.30 -1.77 7.44
CA SER A 54 -11.70 -0.64 6.61
C SER A 54 -10.60 -0.21 5.62
N LEU A 55 -9.35 -0.60 5.90
CA LEU A 55 -8.18 -0.32 5.08
C LEU A 55 -7.33 -1.57 4.92
N VAL A 56 -6.98 -1.89 3.69
CA VAL A 56 -6.04 -2.97 3.32
C VAL A 56 -4.87 -2.37 2.54
N ILE A 57 -3.64 -2.69 2.95
CA ILE A 57 -2.42 -2.29 2.23
C ILE A 57 -1.73 -3.54 1.71
N ILE A 58 -1.66 -3.67 0.39
CA ILE A 58 -1.07 -4.83 -0.30
C ILE A 58 0.41 -4.55 -0.59
N CYS A 59 1.30 -5.26 0.11
CA CYS A 59 2.75 -5.10 0.03
C CYS A 59 3.44 -6.37 -0.49
N VAL A 60 2.77 -7.11 -1.36
CA VAL A 60 3.29 -8.32 -2.01
C VAL A 60 3.34 -8.14 -3.52
N PRO A 61 4.18 -8.92 -4.24
CA PRO A 61 4.22 -8.87 -5.70
C PRO A 61 2.87 -9.24 -6.33
N PRO A 62 2.56 -8.73 -7.55
CA PRO A 62 1.29 -8.96 -8.25
C PRO A 62 0.94 -10.44 -8.46
N ARG A 63 1.95 -11.31 -8.54
CA ARG A 63 1.77 -12.77 -8.72
C ARG A 63 1.25 -13.51 -7.48
N VAL A 64 1.17 -12.84 -6.33
CA VAL A 64 0.65 -13.45 -5.10
C VAL A 64 -0.86 -13.40 -5.15
N ASN A 65 -1.49 -14.57 -5.14
CA ASN A 65 -2.94 -14.65 -5.08
C ASN A 65 -3.43 -14.27 -3.68
N ILE A 66 -4.30 -13.26 -3.63
CA ILE A 66 -4.97 -12.79 -2.42
C ILE A 66 -6.47 -12.94 -2.65
N ASN A 67 -7.16 -13.51 -1.70
CA ASN A 67 -8.62 -13.59 -1.74
C ASN A 67 -9.22 -12.35 -1.03
N TYR A 68 -9.99 -11.58 -1.79
CA TYR A 68 -10.68 -10.35 -1.37
C TYR A 68 -12.18 -10.55 -1.11
N ASP A 69 -12.73 -11.77 -1.31
CA ASP A 69 -14.17 -12.03 -1.35
C ASP A 69 -14.88 -11.57 -0.07
N ASN A 70 -14.23 -11.71 1.07
CA ASN A 70 -14.81 -11.35 2.36
C ASN A 70 -14.71 -9.86 2.70
N LEU A 71 -14.07 -9.02 1.89
CA LEU A 71 -14.01 -7.59 2.16
C LEU A 71 -15.39 -6.95 1.97
N LYS A 72 -15.74 -6.05 2.87
CA LYS A 72 -16.96 -5.25 2.76
C LYS A 72 -16.88 -4.29 1.58
N PRO A 73 -18.01 -3.97 0.95
CA PRO A 73 -18.08 -2.86 0.00
C PRO A 73 -17.52 -1.57 0.60
N ASN A 74 -16.91 -0.74 -0.22
CA ASN A 74 -16.24 0.50 0.15
C ASN A 74 -14.99 0.34 1.05
N THR A 75 -14.50 -0.88 1.30
CA THR A 75 -13.18 -1.05 1.93
C THR A 75 -12.12 -0.37 1.06
N CYS A 76 -11.28 0.46 1.67
CA CYS A 76 -10.15 1.07 0.98
C CYS A 76 -9.02 0.06 0.80
N VAL A 77 -8.54 -0.12 -0.42
CA VAL A 77 -7.42 -1.01 -0.73
C VAL A 77 -6.30 -0.23 -1.40
N ILE A 78 -5.18 -0.06 -0.72
CA ILE A 78 -3.96 0.50 -1.29
C ILE A 78 -3.14 -0.65 -1.85
N ASN A 79 -3.06 -0.75 -3.16
CA ASN A 79 -2.25 -1.74 -3.84
C ASN A 79 -0.87 -1.16 -4.16
N MET A 80 0.15 -1.55 -3.40
CA MET A 80 1.52 -1.03 -3.57
C MET A 80 2.24 -1.59 -4.80
N ALA A 81 1.68 -2.61 -5.45
CA ALA A 81 2.21 -3.11 -6.72
C ALA A 81 1.79 -2.16 -7.85
N TYR A 82 2.73 -1.77 -8.67
CA TYR A 82 2.45 -1.04 -9.91
C TYR A 82 2.77 -1.94 -11.11
N VAL A 83 1.83 -1.94 -12.02
CA VAL A 83 1.86 -2.69 -13.29
C VAL A 83 1.46 -1.74 -14.42
N GLY A 84 1.70 -2.11 -15.67
CA GLY A 84 1.33 -1.26 -16.81
C GLY A 84 -0.16 -0.87 -16.79
N LYS A 85 -0.48 0.24 -17.43
CA LYS A 85 -1.79 0.94 -17.43
C LYS A 85 -3.05 0.07 -17.57
N ASN A 86 -2.95 -1.05 -18.24
CA ASN A 86 -4.09 -1.89 -18.59
C ASN A 86 -4.23 -3.15 -17.74
N VAL A 87 -3.49 -3.26 -16.65
CA VAL A 87 -3.52 -4.45 -15.80
C VAL A 87 -4.31 -4.14 -14.53
N LYS A 88 -5.56 -4.59 -14.48
CA LYS A 88 -6.39 -4.55 -13.26
C LYS A 88 -5.97 -5.70 -12.34
N LEU A 89 -5.33 -5.39 -11.23
CA LEU A 89 -4.87 -6.40 -10.27
C LEU A 89 -5.96 -6.87 -9.31
N ILE A 90 -6.99 -6.07 -9.09
CA ILE A 90 -8.12 -6.37 -8.20
C ILE A 90 -9.40 -6.16 -8.99
N ASP A 91 -10.15 -7.24 -9.21
CA ASP A 91 -11.41 -7.20 -9.96
C ASP A 91 -12.63 -7.16 -9.02
N ARG A 92 -12.74 -6.07 -8.27
CA ARG A 92 -13.81 -5.77 -7.32
C ARG A 92 -14.18 -4.28 -7.42
N GLU A 93 -15.26 -3.96 -8.14
CA GLU A 93 -15.70 -2.58 -8.38
C GLU A 93 -16.33 -1.89 -7.16
N ASP A 94 -16.73 -2.66 -6.19
CA ASP A 94 -17.29 -2.19 -4.94
C ASP A 94 -16.24 -1.79 -3.88
N LEU A 95 -14.94 -1.91 -4.19
CA LEU A 95 -13.83 -1.48 -3.34
C LEU A 95 -13.27 -0.12 -3.78
N ASN A 96 -12.80 0.66 -2.80
CA ASN A 96 -12.08 1.91 -3.07
C ASN A 96 -10.60 1.62 -3.28
N ILE A 97 -10.16 1.48 -4.53
CA ILE A 97 -8.80 1.06 -4.85
C ILE A 97 -7.91 2.28 -5.09
N VAL A 98 -6.79 2.35 -4.37
CA VAL A 98 -5.68 3.27 -4.62
C VAL A 98 -4.56 2.47 -5.27
N GLU A 99 -4.26 2.77 -6.53
CA GLU A 99 -3.25 2.07 -7.31
C GLU A 99 -1.83 2.44 -6.89
N GLY A 100 -0.94 1.47 -6.97
CA GLY A 100 0.46 1.62 -6.59
C GLY A 100 1.21 2.70 -7.35
N PHE A 101 0.79 3.00 -8.58
CA PHE A 101 1.34 4.12 -9.35
C PHE A 101 1.10 5.46 -8.66
N THR A 102 -0.07 5.68 -8.07
CA THR A 102 -0.38 6.89 -7.30
C THR A 102 0.55 7.04 -6.09
N ILE A 103 0.85 5.94 -5.42
CA ILE A 103 1.78 5.94 -4.27
C ILE A 103 3.22 6.20 -4.72
N LEU A 104 3.66 5.50 -5.78
CA LEU A 104 5.00 5.68 -6.37
C LEU A 104 5.23 7.14 -6.76
N TYR A 105 4.26 7.74 -7.43
CA TYR A 105 4.31 9.11 -7.85
C TYR A 105 4.43 10.11 -6.67
N LYS A 106 3.58 9.97 -5.66
CA LYS A 106 3.64 10.82 -4.46
C LYS A 106 4.97 10.66 -3.73
N GLN A 107 5.47 9.44 -3.61
CA GLN A 107 6.78 9.16 -3.01
C GLN A 107 7.90 9.82 -3.80
N ALA A 108 7.94 9.68 -5.12
CA ALA A 108 8.97 10.26 -5.99
C ALA A 108 9.00 11.79 -5.87
N PHE A 109 7.84 12.42 -5.79
CA PHE A 109 7.72 13.86 -5.59
C PHE A 109 8.34 14.32 -4.26
N TYR A 110 8.02 13.65 -3.15
CA TYR A 110 8.61 14.00 -1.85
C TYR A 110 10.12 13.74 -1.81
N GLN A 111 10.60 12.68 -2.47
CA GLN A 111 12.03 12.42 -2.61
C GLN A 111 12.73 13.53 -3.40
N TYR A 112 12.16 13.93 -4.53
CA TYR A 112 12.67 15.05 -5.33
C TYR A 112 12.77 16.34 -4.52
N LYS A 113 11.74 16.66 -3.75
CA LYS A 113 11.71 17.81 -2.84
C LYS A 113 12.85 17.77 -1.81
N LEU A 114 13.04 16.62 -1.16
CA LEU A 114 14.09 16.43 -0.16
C LEU A 114 15.50 16.56 -0.77
N TRP A 115 15.74 15.94 -1.92
CA TRP A 115 17.05 15.92 -2.56
C TRP A 115 17.46 17.29 -3.11
N ASN A 116 16.50 18.11 -3.49
CA ASN A 116 16.75 19.44 -4.02
C ASN A 116 16.56 20.57 -2.98
N ASN A 117 16.36 20.25 -1.71
CA ASN A 117 16.14 21.22 -0.62
C ASN A 117 14.98 22.21 -0.91
N ILE A 118 13.95 21.76 -1.61
CA ILE A 118 12.80 22.57 -1.96
C ILE A 118 11.83 22.62 -0.77
N ARG A 119 11.67 23.80 -0.17
CA ARG A 119 10.85 23.97 1.05
C ARG A 119 9.35 24.13 0.78
N SER A 120 8.99 24.74 -0.35
CA SER A 120 7.60 24.91 -0.77
C SER A 120 7.46 24.49 -2.24
N ILE A 121 6.44 23.72 -2.55
CA ILE A 121 5.99 23.44 -3.90
C ILE A 121 4.47 23.55 -3.87
N ASP A 122 3.91 24.29 -4.81
CA ASP A 122 2.48 24.42 -4.95
C ASP A 122 1.86 23.10 -5.41
N GLU A 123 0.63 22.84 -4.96
CA GLU A 123 -0.09 21.63 -5.32
C GLU A 123 -0.30 21.48 -6.83
N GLU A 124 -0.41 22.61 -7.55
CA GLU A 124 -0.47 22.65 -9.02
C GLU A 124 0.73 21.98 -9.70
N ASN A 125 1.94 22.16 -9.15
CA ASN A 125 3.14 21.52 -9.68
C ASN A 125 3.11 19.99 -9.46
N ILE A 126 2.42 19.53 -8.42
CA ILE A 126 2.22 18.11 -8.14
C ILE A 126 1.31 17.50 -9.21
N GLU A 127 0.22 18.17 -9.54
CA GLU A 127 -0.74 17.68 -10.54
C GLU A 127 -0.13 17.68 -11.94
N GLU A 128 0.64 18.70 -12.30
CA GLU A 128 1.31 18.72 -13.60
C GLU A 128 2.37 17.62 -13.73
N PHE A 129 3.18 17.42 -12.71
CA PHE A 129 4.14 16.31 -12.68
C PHE A 129 3.41 14.95 -12.79
N TYR A 130 2.25 14.80 -12.12
CA TYR A 130 1.41 13.61 -12.23
C TYR A 130 0.91 13.40 -13.66
N ARG A 131 0.42 14.45 -14.30
CA ARG A 131 -0.05 14.40 -15.68
C ARG A 131 1.05 13.99 -16.65
N ILE A 132 2.25 14.53 -16.49
CA ILE A 132 3.42 14.17 -17.30
C ILE A 132 3.81 12.70 -17.07
N ALA A 133 3.93 12.27 -15.82
CA ALA A 133 4.28 10.91 -15.47
C ALA A 133 3.26 9.89 -16.01
N MET A 134 1.95 10.20 -15.92
CA MET A 134 0.87 9.34 -16.44
C MET A 134 0.88 9.22 -17.98
N ASN A 135 1.49 10.16 -18.70
CA ASN A 135 1.62 10.11 -20.16
C ASN A 135 2.87 9.31 -20.61
N LEU A 136 3.85 9.10 -19.72
CA LEU A 136 5.09 8.37 -20.03
C LEU A 136 4.98 6.86 -19.80
N PHE A 137 4.01 6.39 -19.04
CA PHE A 137 3.76 4.98 -18.67
C PHE A 137 2.37 4.52 -19.10
#